data_dbcee43c61f8bf1f3d5360e13bc9021e
#
_entry.id   dbcee43c61f8bf1f3d5360e13bc9021e
#
_cell.length_a   1.000
_cell.length_b   1.000
_cell.length_c   1.000
_cell.angle_alpha   90.00
_cell.angle_beta   90.00
_cell.angle_gamma   90.00
#
_symmetry.space_group_name_H-M   'P 1'
#
loop_
_entity.id
_entity.type
_entity.pdbx_description
1 polymer ?
#
loop_
_entity_poly.entity_id
_entity_poly.type
_entity_poly.pdbx_seq_one_letter_code
_entity_poly.pdbx_strand_id
1 'polypeptide(L)'
;MAVICRIPTCKGQRLFLFRNKFVHSGSGKNEIFLICSGTDITEERRAQERLRILANTDSITGLPNRNAMQDLIDHAINHADNNKVGVVYLDLDNFKKVNDAYGHLFGDQLLRDMSLAILSCLEHDQVLARPGGDEFLVLASNTSQSALEAMASRILTRLRLPFRIGLIEVYTSCSVGIALSPEHGSDSTAIIRHADTAMYTAKEGGRGQFCVFTPEMNQRVFEYLWLDTNLRKALENDQLVIHYQPKIT
;
A
#
# COMPACT_ATOMS: atom_id res chain seq x y z
N MET A 1 0.77 35.11 21.16
CA MET A 1 -0.30 34.33 20.54
C MET A 1 -0.10 34.35 19.03
N ALA A 2 -0.14 33.20 18.36
CA ALA A 2 -0.01 33.12 16.89
C ALA A 2 -1.31 32.62 16.29
N VAL A 3 -1.77 33.22 15.19
CA VAL A 3 -3.03 32.87 14.54
C VAL A 3 -2.79 32.78 13.04
N ILE A 4 -3.32 31.73 12.39
CA ILE A 4 -3.30 31.59 10.93
C ILE A 4 -4.66 32.02 10.36
N CYS A 5 -4.63 32.97 9.43
CA CYS A 5 -5.83 33.47 8.76
C CYS A 5 -5.71 33.32 7.24
N ARG A 6 -6.85 33.03 6.59
CA ARG A 6 -6.97 33.13 5.12
C ARG A 6 -7.41 34.53 4.77
N ILE A 7 -6.65 35.22 3.92
CA ILE A 7 -6.96 36.59 3.49
C ILE A 7 -7.12 36.62 1.97
N PRO A 8 -8.21 37.15 1.44
CA PRO A 8 -8.36 37.42 0.02
C PRO A 8 -7.42 38.56 -0.39
N THR A 9 -6.61 38.33 -1.42
CA THR A 9 -5.69 39.34 -1.99
C THR A 9 -5.93 39.45 -3.50
N CYS A 10 -5.34 40.45 -4.14
CA CYS A 10 -5.36 40.60 -5.61
C CYS A 10 -4.72 39.40 -6.34
N LYS A 11 -3.91 38.58 -5.65
CA LYS A 11 -3.30 37.33 -6.14
C LYS A 11 -4.05 36.07 -5.69
N GLY A 12 -5.32 36.20 -5.26
CA GLY A 12 -6.14 35.12 -4.74
C GLY A 12 -6.06 34.96 -3.22
N GLN A 13 -6.58 33.85 -2.71
CA GLN A 13 -6.54 33.55 -1.27
C GLN A 13 -5.11 33.20 -0.82
N ARG A 14 -4.66 33.92 0.23
CA ARG A 14 -3.34 33.73 0.85
C ARG A 14 -3.47 33.38 2.33
N LEU A 15 -2.50 32.62 2.84
CA LEU A 15 -2.41 32.24 4.25
C LEU A 15 -1.39 33.15 4.95
N PHE A 16 -1.83 33.88 5.99
CA PHE A 16 -0.95 34.70 6.80
C PHE A 16 -0.86 34.15 8.22
N LEU A 17 0.37 34.04 8.72
CA LEU A 17 0.65 33.79 10.13
C LEU A 17 0.81 35.14 10.84
N PHE A 18 -0.15 35.48 11.70
CA PHE A 18 -0.08 36.67 12.55
C PHE A 18 0.54 36.32 13.89
N ARG A 19 1.53 37.12 14.28
CA ARG A 19 2.12 37.07 15.63
C ARG A 19 1.85 38.39 16.33
N ASN A 20 1.20 38.33 17.48
CA ASN A 20 0.83 39.49 18.29
C ASN A 20 1.73 39.55 19.53
N LYS A 21 2.32 40.73 19.79
CA LYS A 21 3.14 41.02 20.96
C LYS A 21 2.67 42.31 21.60
N PHE A 22 2.41 42.25 22.90
CA PHE A 22 2.18 43.46 23.69
C PHE A 22 3.54 44.06 24.12
N VAL A 23 3.67 45.37 23.99
CA VAL A 23 4.87 46.13 24.36
C VAL A 23 4.44 47.30 25.23
N HIS A 24 5.07 47.46 26.38
CA HIS A 24 4.87 48.60 27.28
C HIS A 24 5.76 49.77 26.86
N SER A 25 5.18 50.96 26.84
CA SER A 25 5.98 52.22 26.65
C SER A 25 6.86 52.46 27.87
N GLY A 26 8.18 52.59 27.63
CA GLY A 26 9.14 52.91 28.68
C GLY A 26 9.16 54.36 29.17
N SER A 27 8.26 55.24 28.68
CA SER A 27 8.30 56.69 28.87
C SER A 27 7.28 57.20 29.91
N GLY A 28 7.02 56.50 31.04
CA GLY A 28 6.24 57.03 32.17
C GLY A 28 4.74 57.11 31.99
N LYS A 29 4.21 56.86 30.81
CA LYS A 29 2.77 56.63 30.56
C LYS A 29 2.57 55.10 30.42
N ASN A 30 1.64 54.56 31.21
CA ASN A 30 1.32 53.12 31.20
C ASN A 30 0.56 52.71 29.91
N GLU A 31 1.14 53.02 28.75
CA GLU A 31 0.56 52.74 27.45
C GLU A 31 0.99 51.35 26.96
N ILE A 32 0.03 50.53 26.58
CA ILE A 32 0.28 49.19 26.05
C ILE A 32 0.05 49.26 24.52
N PHE A 33 1.06 48.90 23.76
CA PHE A 33 0.96 48.78 22.31
C PHE A 33 0.85 47.32 21.91
N LEU A 34 -0.04 47.03 20.94
CA LEU A 34 -0.14 45.73 20.29
C LEU A 34 0.63 45.80 18.99
N ILE A 35 1.73 45.07 18.90
CA ILE A 35 2.45 44.90 17.63
C ILE A 35 1.93 43.62 16.98
N CYS A 36 1.37 43.76 15.78
CA CYS A 36 0.95 42.66 14.93
C CYS A 36 1.89 42.54 13.74
N SER A 37 2.51 41.38 13.58
CA SER A 37 3.27 41.05 12.36
C SER A 37 2.60 39.93 11.60
N GLY A 38 2.34 40.13 10.31
CA GLY A 38 1.77 39.11 9.40
C GLY A 38 2.81 38.64 8.41
N THR A 39 3.07 37.33 8.37
CA THR A 39 3.96 36.70 7.38
C THR A 39 3.10 35.89 6.41
N ASP A 40 3.25 36.09 5.09
CA ASP A 40 2.60 35.24 4.09
C ASP A 40 3.32 33.87 4.08
N ILE A 41 2.62 32.84 4.49
CA ILE A 41 3.11 31.44 4.56
C ILE A 41 2.49 30.55 3.48
N THR A 42 1.84 31.15 2.48
CA THR A 42 1.08 30.40 1.46
C THR A 42 1.95 29.43 0.69
N GLU A 43 3.09 29.90 0.18
CA GLU A 43 3.97 29.06 -0.63
C GLU A 43 4.69 28.01 0.22
N GLU A 44 5.06 28.35 1.45
CA GLU A 44 5.65 27.40 2.39
C GLU A 44 4.65 26.26 2.71
N ARG A 45 3.41 26.60 3.02
CA ARG A 45 2.34 25.61 3.29
C ARG A 45 2.02 24.76 2.08
N ARG A 46 1.97 25.35 0.89
CA ARG A 46 1.78 24.60 -0.37
C ARG A 46 2.94 23.66 -0.66
N ALA A 47 4.17 24.10 -0.40
CA ALA A 47 5.34 23.24 -0.55
C ALA A 47 5.33 22.07 0.46
N GLN A 48 5.02 22.35 1.72
CA GLN A 48 4.87 21.31 2.74
C GLN A 48 3.78 20.29 2.38
N GLU A 49 2.62 20.74 1.92
CA GLU A 49 1.54 19.84 1.53
C GLU A 49 1.91 19.01 0.28
N ARG A 50 2.56 19.62 -0.71
CA ARG A 50 3.10 18.87 -1.86
C ARG A 50 4.11 17.81 -1.43
N LEU A 51 5.04 18.15 -0.55
CA LEU A 51 6.00 17.17 -0.01
C LEU A 51 5.29 16.05 0.76
N ARG A 52 4.26 16.38 1.56
CA ARG A 52 3.46 15.39 2.27
C ARG A 52 2.73 14.44 1.32
N ILE A 53 2.10 14.96 0.27
CA ILE A 53 1.45 14.15 -0.76
C ILE A 53 2.47 13.23 -1.43
N LEU A 54 3.60 13.76 -1.89
CA LEU A 54 4.66 12.99 -2.53
C LEU A 54 5.25 11.91 -1.62
N ALA A 55 5.36 12.19 -0.32
CA ALA A 55 5.88 11.23 0.67
C ALA A 55 4.91 10.11 1.00
N ASN A 56 3.59 10.31 0.81
CA ASN A 56 2.55 9.41 1.33
C ASN A 56 1.64 8.80 0.24
N THR A 57 1.77 9.21 -1.03
CA THR A 57 0.92 8.70 -2.11
C THR A 57 1.74 8.09 -3.25
N ASP A 58 1.15 7.11 -3.91
CA ASP A 58 1.65 6.55 -5.16
C ASP A 58 1.31 7.49 -6.32
N SER A 59 2.29 7.82 -7.15
CA SER A 59 2.16 8.81 -8.22
C SER A 59 1.28 8.34 -9.40
N ILE A 60 1.10 7.03 -9.58
CA ILE A 60 0.34 6.46 -10.69
C ILE A 60 -1.15 6.39 -10.34
N THR A 61 -1.47 5.88 -9.15
CA THR A 61 -2.85 5.60 -8.73
C THR A 61 -3.43 6.67 -7.81
N GLY A 62 -2.60 7.51 -7.17
CA GLY A 62 -3.02 8.46 -6.15
C GLY A 62 -3.39 7.82 -4.80
N LEU A 63 -3.27 6.51 -4.67
CA LEU A 63 -3.51 5.76 -3.43
C LEU A 63 -2.41 6.04 -2.40
N PRO A 64 -2.66 5.77 -1.11
CA PRO A 64 -1.59 5.67 -0.12
C PRO A 64 -0.45 4.78 -0.60
N ASN A 65 0.80 5.22 -0.38
CA ASN A 65 1.97 4.42 -0.68
C ASN A 65 2.33 3.50 0.50
N ARG A 66 3.47 2.79 0.40
CA ARG A 66 3.95 1.86 1.43
C ARG A 66 4.07 2.51 2.81
N ASN A 67 4.65 3.71 2.88
CA ASN A 67 4.87 4.41 4.16
C ASN A 67 3.54 4.78 4.82
N ALA A 68 2.64 5.42 4.07
CA ALA A 68 1.33 5.79 4.57
C ALA A 68 0.51 4.57 5.03
N MET A 69 0.59 3.45 4.29
CA MET A 69 -0.13 2.23 4.66
C MET A 69 0.44 1.62 5.95
N GLN A 70 1.75 1.62 6.13
CA GLN A 70 2.39 1.12 7.34
C GLN A 70 1.95 1.91 8.57
N ASP A 71 1.94 3.25 8.51
CA ASP A 71 1.44 4.11 9.56
C ASP A 71 -0.03 3.85 9.90
N LEU A 72 -0.87 3.63 8.86
CA LEU A 72 -2.30 3.33 9.03
C LEU A 72 -2.51 1.97 9.73
N ILE A 73 -1.73 0.94 9.37
CA ILE A 73 -1.80 -0.38 10.00
C ILE A 73 -1.37 -0.29 11.45
N ASP A 74 -0.24 0.37 11.76
CA ASP A 74 0.24 0.55 13.13
C ASP A 74 -0.78 1.31 13.98
N HIS A 75 -1.39 2.36 13.41
CA HIS A 75 -2.47 3.08 14.08
C HIS A 75 -3.68 2.18 14.35
N ALA A 76 -4.12 1.39 13.37
CA ALA A 76 -5.25 0.49 13.51
C ALA A 76 -4.99 -0.60 14.58
N ILE A 77 -3.80 -1.21 14.60
CA ILE A 77 -3.42 -2.22 15.58
C ILE A 77 -3.40 -1.63 16.99
N ASN A 78 -2.80 -0.44 17.17
CA ASN A 78 -2.68 0.21 18.48
C ASN A 78 -4.02 0.70 19.06
N HIS A 79 -5.06 0.86 18.26
CA HIS A 79 -6.39 1.35 18.67
C HIS A 79 -7.49 0.30 18.50
N ALA A 80 -7.13 -0.97 18.34
CA ALA A 80 -8.07 -2.03 17.99
C ALA A 80 -9.00 -2.48 19.13
N ASP A 81 -8.81 -2.06 20.39
CA ASP A 81 -9.64 -2.36 21.57
C ASP A 81 -10.19 -3.83 21.57
N ASN A 82 -9.33 -4.81 21.40
CA ASN A 82 -9.63 -6.25 21.21
C ASN A 82 -10.24 -6.62 19.83
N ASN A 83 -10.40 -5.70 18.92
CA ASN A 83 -10.84 -6.00 17.55
C ASN A 83 -9.67 -6.47 16.68
N LYS A 84 -9.99 -7.29 15.68
CA LYS A 84 -8.98 -7.77 14.74
C LYS A 84 -8.73 -6.76 13.63
N VAL A 85 -7.48 -6.66 13.23
CA VAL A 85 -7.03 -5.88 12.08
C VAL A 85 -6.58 -6.86 10.99
N GLY A 86 -7.14 -6.76 9.81
CA GLY A 86 -6.80 -7.59 8.67
C GLY A 86 -5.98 -6.83 7.63
N VAL A 87 -4.98 -7.51 7.08
CA VAL A 87 -4.20 -7.05 5.93
C VAL A 87 -4.35 -8.06 4.80
N VAL A 88 -4.71 -7.56 3.64
CA VAL A 88 -4.79 -8.33 2.40
C VAL A 88 -3.76 -7.81 1.43
N TYR A 89 -2.78 -8.64 1.08
CA TYR A 89 -1.73 -8.34 0.10
C TYR A 89 -2.12 -8.93 -1.25
N LEU A 90 -2.05 -8.12 -2.30
CA LEU A 90 -2.40 -8.52 -3.67
C LEU A 90 -1.21 -8.22 -4.59
N ASP A 91 -1.00 -9.12 -5.55
CA ASP A 91 -0.02 -8.92 -6.61
C ASP A 91 -0.66 -9.35 -7.95
N LEU A 92 -0.47 -8.53 -8.98
CA LEU A 92 -1.07 -8.76 -10.29
C LEU A 92 -0.30 -9.81 -11.07
N ASP A 93 -0.97 -10.89 -11.41
CA ASP A 93 -0.34 -12.00 -12.10
C ASP A 93 0.12 -11.59 -13.52
N ASN A 94 1.40 -11.83 -13.81
CA ASN A 94 2.00 -11.58 -15.14
C ASN A 94 1.98 -10.11 -15.61
N PHE A 95 1.87 -9.12 -14.72
CA PHE A 95 1.85 -7.70 -15.08
C PHE A 95 3.07 -7.28 -15.91
N LYS A 96 4.25 -7.85 -15.62
CA LYS A 96 5.47 -7.62 -16.41
C LYS A 96 5.24 -7.95 -17.90
N LYS A 97 4.54 -9.05 -18.23
CA LYS A 97 4.26 -9.42 -19.62
C LYS A 97 3.38 -8.38 -20.34
N VAL A 98 2.48 -7.73 -19.59
CA VAL A 98 1.65 -6.64 -20.14
C VAL A 98 2.55 -5.43 -20.46
N ASN A 99 3.44 -5.04 -19.57
CA ASN A 99 4.41 -3.96 -19.80
C ASN A 99 5.33 -4.27 -20.98
N ASP A 100 5.84 -5.50 -21.06
CA ASP A 100 6.73 -5.93 -22.13
C ASP A 100 6.02 -5.93 -23.51
N ALA A 101 4.71 -6.25 -23.53
CA ALA A 101 3.91 -6.30 -24.76
C ALA A 101 3.37 -4.94 -25.23
N TYR A 102 2.91 -4.09 -24.29
CA TYR A 102 2.16 -2.87 -24.61
C TYR A 102 2.83 -1.58 -24.10
N GLY A 103 3.94 -1.69 -23.38
CA GLY A 103 4.70 -0.58 -22.82
C GLY A 103 4.17 -0.08 -21.47
N HIS A 104 5.02 0.68 -20.76
CA HIS A 104 4.76 1.14 -19.39
C HIS A 104 3.54 2.06 -19.26
N LEU A 105 3.28 2.93 -20.25
CA LEU A 105 2.10 3.81 -20.19
C LEU A 105 0.78 3.03 -20.20
N PHE A 106 0.74 1.92 -20.92
CA PHE A 106 -0.39 1.01 -20.92
C PHE A 106 -0.54 0.31 -19.58
N GLY A 107 0.57 -0.17 -19.00
CA GLY A 107 0.59 -0.75 -17.67
C GLY A 107 0.15 0.22 -16.58
N ASP A 108 0.57 1.49 -16.65
CA ASP A 108 0.13 2.54 -15.73
C ASP A 108 -1.38 2.76 -15.78
N GLN A 109 -1.98 2.73 -17.00
CA GLN A 109 -3.43 2.83 -17.14
C GLN A 109 -4.14 1.59 -16.57
N LEU A 110 -3.60 0.40 -16.83
CA LEU A 110 -4.13 -0.83 -16.25
C LEU A 110 -4.10 -0.79 -14.72
N LEU A 111 -3.02 -0.30 -14.11
CA LEU A 111 -2.91 -0.14 -12.66
C LEU A 111 -3.98 0.81 -12.09
N ARG A 112 -4.27 1.93 -12.78
CA ARG A 112 -5.36 2.85 -12.40
C ARG A 112 -6.72 2.16 -12.47
N ASP A 113 -7.00 1.48 -13.57
CA ASP A 113 -8.29 0.82 -13.78
C ASP A 113 -8.49 -0.33 -12.78
N MET A 114 -7.43 -1.09 -12.48
CA MET A 114 -7.46 -2.14 -11.47
C MET A 114 -7.61 -1.57 -10.05
N SER A 115 -6.97 -0.44 -9.73
CA SER A 115 -7.17 0.21 -8.44
C SER A 115 -8.63 0.61 -8.21
N LEU A 116 -9.30 1.15 -9.23
CA LEU A 116 -10.73 1.47 -9.18
C LEU A 116 -11.60 0.22 -9.06
N ALA A 117 -11.22 -0.86 -9.75
CA ALA A 117 -11.91 -2.13 -9.66
C ALA A 117 -11.81 -2.75 -8.26
N ILE A 118 -10.63 -2.71 -7.63
CA ILE A 118 -10.44 -3.17 -6.25
C ILE A 118 -11.25 -2.29 -5.29
N LEU A 119 -11.16 -0.96 -5.40
CA LEU A 119 -11.93 -0.02 -4.58
C LEU A 119 -13.43 -0.28 -4.64
N SER A 120 -13.97 -0.68 -5.79
CA SER A 120 -15.40 -1.03 -5.93
C SER A 120 -15.82 -2.29 -5.17
N CYS A 121 -14.86 -3.11 -4.72
CA CYS A 121 -15.09 -4.31 -3.93
C CYS A 121 -14.96 -4.07 -2.42
N LEU A 122 -14.46 -2.88 -2.01
CA LEU A 122 -14.19 -2.54 -0.61
C LEU A 122 -15.38 -1.84 0.05
N GLU A 123 -15.45 -1.96 1.37
CA GLU A 123 -16.35 -1.24 2.23
C GLU A 123 -15.76 0.13 2.60
N HIS A 124 -16.59 1.05 3.12
CA HIS A 124 -16.23 2.45 3.32
C HIS A 124 -15.09 2.69 4.32
N ASP A 125 -14.90 1.78 5.27
CA ASP A 125 -13.87 1.84 6.32
C ASP A 125 -12.59 1.08 5.96
N GLN A 126 -12.56 0.45 4.77
CA GLN A 126 -11.39 -0.28 4.27
C GLN A 126 -10.51 0.64 3.42
N VAL A 127 -9.21 0.54 3.60
CA VAL A 127 -8.24 1.39 2.92
C VAL A 127 -7.43 0.58 1.92
N LEU A 128 -7.42 1.02 0.66
CA LEU A 128 -6.54 0.48 -0.38
C LEU A 128 -5.28 1.34 -0.48
N ALA A 129 -4.13 0.68 -0.60
CA ALA A 129 -2.84 1.30 -0.88
C ALA A 129 -2.12 0.58 -2.02
N ARG A 130 -1.17 1.28 -2.66
CA ARG A 130 -0.24 0.69 -3.61
C ARG A 130 1.20 0.93 -3.14
N PRO A 131 1.87 -0.11 -2.60
CA PRO A 131 3.26 -0.01 -2.14
C PRO A 131 4.25 0.29 -3.27
N GLY A 132 3.98 -0.22 -4.47
CA GLY A 132 4.77 -0.04 -5.69
C GLY A 132 4.60 -1.20 -6.66
N GLY A 133 5.19 -1.11 -7.86
CA GLY A 133 5.13 -2.18 -8.84
C GLY A 133 3.69 -2.57 -9.22
N ASP A 134 3.40 -3.84 -9.11
CA ASP A 134 2.11 -4.49 -9.35
C ASP A 134 1.39 -4.92 -8.05
N GLU A 135 1.82 -4.39 -6.92
CA GLU A 135 1.36 -4.76 -5.59
C GLU A 135 0.30 -3.79 -5.05
N PHE A 136 -0.71 -4.33 -4.39
CA PHE A 136 -1.73 -3.59 -3.65
C PHE A 136 -1.88 -4.17 -2.24
N LEU A 137 -2.28 -3.30 -1.31
CA LEU A 137 -2.56 -3.66 0.08
C LEU A 137 -3.94 -3.14 0.48
N VAL A 138 -4.73 -3.97 1.15
CA VAL A 138 -5.97 -3.54 1.79
C VAL A 138 -5.84 -3.69 3.29
N LEU A 139 -6.18 -2.63 4.00
CA LEU A 139 -6.35 -2.60 5.45
C LEU A 139 -7.85 -2.67 5.78
N ALA A 140 -8.23 -3.58 6.65
CA ALA A 140 -9.58 -3.69 7.20
C ALA A 140 -9.50 -3.72 8.73
N SER A 141 -10.12 -2.73 9.38
CA SER A 141 -10.25 -2.68 10.84
C SER A 141 -11.53 -3.39 11.28
N ASN A 142 -11.54 -3.89 12.53
CA ASN A 142 -12.72 -4.53 13.12
C ASN A 142 -13.30 -5.66 12.24
N THR A 143 -12.45 -6.56 11.78
CA THR A 143 -12.79 -7.58 10.77
C THR A 143 -12.63 -9.00 11.30
N SER A 144 -13.03 -9.98 10.50
CA SER A 144 -12.84 -11.41 10.76
C SER A 144 -12.17 -12.08 9.56
N GLN A 145 -11.58 -13.26 9.78
CA GLN A 145 -10.99 -14.03 8.70
C GLN A 145 -12.01 -14.29 7.57
N SER A 146 -13.23 -14.70 7.92
CA SER A 146 -14.28 -14.98 6.93
C SER A 146 -14.69 -13.74 6.12
N ALA A 147 -14.68 -12.55 6.72
CA ALA A 147 -14.95 -11.30 6.02
C ALA A 147 -13.83 -10.97 5.02
N LEU A 148 -12.56 -11.19 5.40
CA LEU A 148 -11.42 -11.00 4.52
C LEU A 148 -11.39 -12.00 3.36
N GLU A 149 -11.72 -13.26 3.60
CA GLU A 149 -11.86 -14.30 2.57
C GLU A 149 -12.98 -13.96 1.57
N ALA A 150 -14.12 -13.47 2.08
CA ALA A 150 -15.22 -12.99 1.24
C ALA A 150 -14.80 -11.79 0.39
N MET A 151 -14.07 -10.82 0.97
CA MET A 151 -13.51 -9.68 0.26
C MET A 151 -12.53 -10.14 -0.82
N ALA A 152 -11.57 -11.01 -0.50
CA ALA A 152 -10.60 -11.55 -1.45
C ALA A 152 -11.30 -12.26 -2.62
N SER A 153 -12.35 -13.03 -2.34
CA SER A 153 -13.16 -13.70 -3.37
C SER A 153 -13.88 -12.71 -4.29
N ARG A 154 -14.42 -11.60 -3.75
CA ARG A 154 -15.04 -10.53 -4.55
C ARG A 154 -14.01 -9.87 -5.44
N ILE A 155 -12.83 -9.53 -4.91
CA ILE A 155 -11.73 -8.92 -5.67
C ILE A 155 -11.28 -9.85 -6.80
N LEU A 156 -11.00 -11.13 -6.52
CA LEU A 156 -10.61 -12.11 -7.52
C LEU A 156 -11.64 -12.25 -8.63
N THR A 157 -12.92 -12.31 -8.28
CA THR A 157 -14.02 -12.38 -9.26
C THR A 157 -14.06 -11.13 -10.13
N ARG A 158 -13.90 -9.94 -9.54
CA ARG A 158 -13.93 -8.66 -10.25
C ARG A 158 -12.74 -8.51 -11.20
N LEU A 159 -11.54 -8.89 -10.78
CA LEU A 159 -10.31 -8.75 -11.56
C LEU A 159 -10.16 -9.78 -12.68
N ARG A 160 -10.95 -10.87 -12.67
CA ARG A 160 -11.04 -11.82 -13.81
C ARG A 160 -11.81 -11.27 -15.01
N LEU A 161 -12.58 -10.20 -14.81
CA LEU A 161 -13.27 -9.54 -15.92
C LEU A 161 -12.25 -8.76 -16.77
N PRO A 162 -12.47 -8.65 -18.10
CA PRO A 162 -11.53 -7.96 -18.97
C PRO A 162 -11.45 -6.46 -18.65
N PHE A 163 -10.23 -5.94 -18.73
CA PHE A 163 -9.95 -4.50 -18.68
C PHE A 163 -9.81 -3.99 -20.11
N ARG A 164 -10.54 -2.91 -20.43
CA ARG A 164 -10.50 -2.30 -21.76
C ARG A 164 -9.73 -0.99 -21.71
N ILE A 165 -8.57 -0.98 -22.36
CA ILE A 165 -7.70 0.19 -22.48
C ILE A 165 -7.63 0.59 -23.95
N GLY A 166 -8.36 1.65 -24.32
CA GLY A 166 -8.57 2.01 -25.71
C GLY A 166 -9.36 0.91 -26.45
N LEU A 167 -8.75 0.33 -27.49
CA LEU A 167 -9.34 -0.76 -28.27
C LEU A 167 -8.84 -2.16 -27.84
N ILE A 168 -7.99 -2.24 -26.84
CA ILE A 168 -7.37 -3.50 -26.39
C ILE A 168 -8.10 -4.01 -25.14
N GLU A 169 -8.47 -5.28 -25.16
CA GLU A 169 -8.96 -6.00 -23.99
C GLU A 169 -7.84 -6.86 -23.39
N VAL A 170 -7.62 -6.71 -22.08
CA VAL A 170 -6.61 -7.45 -21.32
C VAL A 170 -7.30 -8.27 -20.27
N TYR A 171 -6.96 -9.54 -20.20
CA TYR A 171 -7.34 -10.46 -19.13
C TYR A 171 -6.15 -10.62 -18.18
N THR A 172 -6.40 -10.43 -16.91
CA THR A 172 -5.40 -10.59 -15.86
C THR A 172 -6.05 -11.22 -14.64
N SER A 173 -5.24 -11.60 -13.67
CA SER A 173 -5.67 -12.07 -12.36
C SER A 173 -4.78 -11.48 -11.30
N CYS A 174 -5.06 -11.77 -10.04
CA CYS A 174 -4.16 -11.46 -8.95
C CYS A 174 -4.02 -12.66 -8.01
N SER A 175 -2.90 -12.73 -7.34
CA SER A 175 -2.66 -13.64 -6.21
C SER A 175 -2.80 -12.85 -4.92
N VAL A 176 -3.46 -13.43 -3.93
CA VAL A 176 -3.88 -12.72 -2.72
C VAL A 176 -3.41 -13.45 -1.48
N GLY A 177 -2.82 -12.73 -0.54
CA GLY A 177 -2.46 -13.23 0.79
C GLY A 177 -3.19 -12.47 1.88
N ILE A 178 -3.63 -13.17 2.89
CA ILE A 178 -4.42 -12.64 4.01
C ILE A 178 -3.69 -12.90 5.31
N ALA A 179 -3.55 -11.86 6.14
CA ALA A 179 -3.07 -11.97 7.51
C ALA A 179 -3.93 -11.14 8.47
N LEU A 180 -4.03 -11.58 9.73
CA LEU A 180 -4.80 -10.92 10.78
C LEU A 180 -3.92 -10.62 12.00
N SER A 181 -4.11 -9.48 12.61
CA SER A 181 -3.61 -9.16 13.94
C SER A 181 -4.72 -9.43 14.98
N PRO A 182 -4.40 -9.99 16.15
CA PRO A 182 -3.05 -10.34 16.62
C PRO A 182 -2.54 -11.73 16.21
N GLU A 183 -3.34 -12.60 15.59
CA GLU A 183 -3.02 -14.01 15.32
C GLU A 183 -1.77 -14.20 14.45
N HIS A 184 -1.62 -13.33 13.44
CA HIS A 184 -0.55 -13.43 12.45
C HIS A 184 0.46 -12.28 12.57
N GLY A 185 0.46 -11.52 13.66
CA GLY A 185 1.42 -10.45 13.91
C GLY A 185 0.85 -9.36 14.81
N SER A 186 1.74 -8.70 15.55
CA SER A 186 1.39 -7.65 16.51
C SER A 186 1.85 -6.24 16.07
N ASP A 187 2.49 -6.11 14.91
CA ASP A 187 2.93 -4.87 14.30
C ASP A 187 2.77 -4.90 12.78
N SER A 188 2.83 -3.73 12.14
CA SER A 188 2.65 -3.60 10.70
C SER A 188 3.66 -4.38 9.89
N THR A 189 4.91 -4.45 10.33
CA THR A 189 5.98 -5.16 9.62
C THR A 189 5.71 -6.67 9.58
N ALA A 190 5.33 -7.25 10.71
CA ALA A 190 5.04 -8.67 10.82
C ALA A 190 3.81 -9.06 10.00
N ILE A 191 2.71 -8.30 10.13
CA ILE A 191 1.45 -8.65 9.46
C ILE A 191 1.54 -8.48 7.93
N ILE A 192 2.23 -7.44 7.43
CA ILE A 192 2.48 -7.23 6.00
C ILE A 192 3.34 -8.38 5.45
N ARG A 193 4.43 -8.73 6.13
CA ARG A 193 5.31 -9.85 5.72
C ARG A 193 4.55 -11.18 5.67
N HIS A 194 3.66 -11.43 6.63
CA HIS A 194 2.89 -12.68 6.66
C HIS A 194 1.81 -12.71 5.59
N ALA A 195 1.18 -11.58 5.28
CA ALA A 195 0.27 -11.46 4.14
C ALA A 195 1.01 -11.67 2.81
N ASP A 196 2.22 -11.11 2.65
CA ASP A 196 3.08 -11.33 1.48
C ASP A 196 3.47 -12.81 1.33
N THR A 197 3.87 -13.48 2.43
CA THR A 197 4.17 -14.93 2.43
C THR A 197 2.97 -15.76 1.97
N ALA A 198 1.76 -15.43 2.41
CA ALA A 198 0.54 -16.10 1.99
C ALA A 198 0.23 -15.83 0.51
N MET A 199 0.42 -14.60 0.03
CA MET A 199 0.28 -14.22 -1.38
C MET A 199 1.27 -15.00 -2.26
N TYR A 200 2.52 -15.13 -1.84
CA TYR A 200 3.52 -15.94 -2.55
C TYR A 200 3.09 -17.41 -2.64
N THR A 201 2.53 -17.96 -1.57
CA THR A 201 1.97 -19.32 -1.56
C THR A 201 0.80 -19.45 -2.55
N ALA A 202 -0.05 -18.44 -2.67
CA ALA A 202 -1.12 -18.40 -3.66
C ALA A 202 -0.58 -18.39 -5.10
N LYS A 203 0.53 -17.67 -5.36
CA LYS A 203 1.22 -17.68 -6.67
C LYS A 203 1.75 -19.07 -7.03
N GLU A 204 2.40 -19.74 -6.08
CA GLU A 204 2.90 -21.10 -6.31
C GLU A 204 1.78 -22.13 -6.49
N GLY A 205 0.66 -21.96 -5.81
CA GLY A 205 -0.53 -22.81 -5.90
C GLY A 205 -1.32 -22.70 -7.22
N GLY A 206 -0.84 -21.90 -8.19
CA GLY A 206 -1.46 -21.78 -9.52
C GLY A 206 -1.98 -20.40 -9.87
N ARG A 207 -1.76 -19.38 -9.02
CA ARG A 207 -2.24 -17.99 -9.18
C ARG A 207 -3.77 -17.84 -9.19
N GLY A 208 -4.27 -16.63 -9.32
CA GLY A 208 -5.71 -16.36 -9.41
C GLY A 208 -6.53 -16.84 -8.21
N GLN A 209 -5.92 -16.91 -7.03
CA GLN A 209 -6.50 -17.43 -5.80
C GLN A 209 -6.00 -16.65 -4.57
N PHE A 210 -6.60 -16.91 -3.42
CA PHE A 210 -6.11 -16.39 -2.16
C PHE A 210 -5.62 -17.50 -1.22
N CYS A 211 -4.71 -17.14 -0.30
CA CYS A 211 -4.31 -17.94 0.84
C CYS A 211 -4.38 -17.10 2.11
N VAL A 212 -4.79 -17.74 3.23
CA VAL A 212 -4.65 -17.17 4.57
C VAL A 212 -3.32 -17.65 5.14
N PHE A 213 -2.56 -16.74 5.74
CA PHE A 213 -1.27 -17.07 6.33
C PHE A 213 -1.39 -18.19 7.37
N THR A 214 -0.45 -19.11 7.33
CA THR A 214 -0.19 -20.06 8.40
C THR A 214 1.32 -20.10 8.69
N PRO A 215 1.75 -20.39 9.93
CA PRO A 215 3.18 -20.43 10.28
C PRO A 215 4.01 -21.38 9.43
N GLU A 216 3.40 -22.48 8.93
CA GLU A 216 4.06 -23.47 8.08
C GLU A 216 4.48 -22.92 6.72
N MET A 217 3.83 -21.84 6.27
CA MET A 217 4.18 -21.17 5.01
C MET A 217 5.57 -20.54 5.07
N ASN A 218 5.98 -20.00 6.22
CA ASN A 218 7.33 -19.47 6.39
C ASN A 218 8.42 -20.54 6.16
N GLN A 219 8.17 -21.75 6.67
CA GLN A 219 9.11 -22.86 6.50
C GLN A 219 9.22 -23.26 5.02
N ARG A 220 8.11 -23.33 4.29
CA ARG A 220 8.11 -23.67 2.85
C ARG A 220 8.87 -22.64 2.02
N VAL A 221 8.68 -21.35 2.27
CA VAL A 221 9.42 -20.29 1.56
C VAL A 221 10.93 -20.40 1.85
N PHE A 222 11.30 -20.67 3.10
CA PHE A 222 12.69 -20.88 3.47
C PHE A 222 13.29 -22.11 2.78
N GLU A 223 12.58 -23.24 2.77
CA GLU A 223 12.99 -24.49 2.12
C GLU A 223 13.17 -24.29 0.61
N TYR A 224 12.26 -23.55 -0.04
CA TYR A 224 12.35 -23.24 -1.46
C TYR A 224 13.61 -22.41 -1.80
N LEU A 225 13.86 -21.32 -1.07
CA LEU A 225 15.04 -20.48 -1.26
C LEU A 225 16.33 -21.25 -0.99
N TRP A 226 16.32 -22.10 0.03
CA TRP A 226 17.46 -22.97 0.35
C TRP A 226 17.71 -23.98 -0.78
N LEU A 227 16.66 -24.61 -1.30
CA LEU A 227 16.75 -25.54 -2.43
C LEU A 227 17.27 -24.85 -3.70
N ASP A 228 16.70 -23.70 -4.10
CA ASP A 228 17.15 -22.95 -5.30
C ASP A 228 18.65 -22.61 -5.19
N THR A 229 19.05 -22.08 -4.03
CA THR A 229 20.45 -21.72 -3.78
C THR A 229 21.39 -22.93 -3.83
N ASN A 230 20.99 -24.06 -3.23
CA ASN A 230 21.82 -25.25 -3.20
C ASN A 230 21.85 -25.99 -4.54
N LEU A 231 20.75 -25.99 -5.31
CA LEU A 231 20.72 -26.53 -6.67
C LEU A 231 21.67 -25.77 -7.59
N ARG A 232 21.72 -24.45 -7.52
CA ARG A 232 22.70 -23.64 -8.29
C ARG A 232 24.12 -23.99 -7.93
N LYS A 233 24.42 -24.09 -6.64
CA LYS A 233 25.76 -24.52 -6.16
C LYS A 233 26.09 -25.93 -6.58
N ALA A 234 25.13 -26.86 -6.57
CA ALA A 234 25.34 -28.24 -7.00
C ALA A 234 25.65 -28.33 -8.50
N LEU A 235 25.05 -27.49 -9.33
CA LEU A 235 25.40 -27.36 -10.76
C LEU A 235 26.82 -26.82 -10.94
N GLU A 236 27.23 -25.80 -10.21
CA GLU A 236 28.55 -25.19 -10.29
C GLU A 236 29.67 -26.15 -9.80
N ASN A 237 29.33 -27.08 -8.89
CA ASN A 237 30.26 -28.03 -8.29
C ASN A 237 30.15 -29.46 -8.87
N ASP A 238 29.51 -29.65 -10.02
CA ASP A 238 29.33 -30.96 -10.68
C ASP A 238 28.74 -32.05 -9.76
N GLN A 239 27.87 -31.69 -8.84
CA GLN A 239 27.27 -32.60 -7.86
C GLN A 239 25.99 -33.30 -8.35
N LEU A 240 25.53 -33.00 -9.57
CA LEU A 240 24.34 -33.61 -10.15
C LEU A 240 24.70 -34.83 -10.99
N VAL A 241 24.00 -35.93 -10.72
CA VAL A 241 24.16 -37.20 -11.47
C VAL A 241 22.83 -37.53 -12.15
N ILE A 242 22.90 -37.87 -13.44
CA ILE A 242 21.72 -38.29 -14.21
C ILE A 242 21.44 -39.77 -13.96
N HIS A 243 20.22 -40.07 -13.46
CA HIS A 243 19.70 -41.43 -13.37
C HIS A 243 18.63 -41.67 -14.42
N TYR A 244 18.73 -42.77 -15.15
CA TYR A 244 17.72 -43.18 -16.14
C TYR A 244 16.75 -44.20 -15.52
N GLN A 245 15.44 -43.94 -15.65
CA GLN A 245 14.40 -44.89 -15.25
C GLN A 245 13.78 -45.49 -16.52
N PRO A 246 13.81 -46.83 -16.71
CA PRO A 246 13.17 -47.46 -17.86
C PRO A 246 11.65 -47.31 -17.79
N LYS A 247 11.03 -46.92 -18.90
CA LYS A 247 9.61 -47.00 -19.09
C LYS A 247 9.25 -48.42 -19.50
N ILE A 248 8.57 -49.16 -18.64
CA ILE A 248 8.02 -50.48 -18.98
C ILE A 248 6.68 -50.22 -19.64
N THR A 249 6.50 -50.68 -20.87
CA THR A 249 5.22 -50.72 -21.61
C THR A 249 4.43 -51.97 -21.24
#